data_d6c5e69f9bee3c24db10525e27a7fe26
#
_entry.id   d6c5e69f9bee3c24db10525e27a7fe26
#
_cell.length_a   1.000
_cell.length_b   1.000
_cell.length_c   1.000
_cell.angle_alpha   90.00
_cell.angle_beta   90.00
_cell.angle_gamma   90.00
#
_symmetry.space_group_name_H-M   'P 1'
#
loop_
_entity.id
_entity.type
_entity.pdbx_description
1 polymer ?
#
loop_
_entity_poly.entity_id
_entity_poly.type
_entity_poly.pdbx_seq_one_letter_code
_entity_poly.pdbx_strand_id
1 'polypeptide(L)'
;RQPRTLVTNSYIEGDVDIVSGRGAVVFDNTDFRVVNSRTQQEAYVFAPATLSNIYYGFLAINSRFTASGDGVAQLGRSLDVDSNTNGQVVIRDSVINEGFNMAKPWADSVIAKRPFAGNTGAEDDKGEIQRNLNDTNFNRMWEYNNRGIGSKVVAEPKQ
;
A
#
# COMPACT_ATOMS: atom_id res chain seq x y z
N ARG A 1 -17.80 5.29 -14.16
CA ARG A 1 -16.84 6.37 -13.86
C ARG A 1 -16.26 6.13 -12.47
N GLN A 2 -14.94 6.09 -12.34
CA GLN A 2 -14.29 5.86 -11.05
C GLN A 2 -14.47 7.07 -10.13
N PRO A 3 -14.91 6.90 -8.88
CA PRO A 3 -14.92 7.98 -7.90
C PRO A 3 -13.51 8.51 -7.63
N ARG A 4 -13.40 9.81 -7.41
CA ARG A 4 -12.16 10.49 -7.04
C ARG A 4 -12.37 11.27 -5.77
N THR A 5 -11.46 11.09 -4.82
CA THR A 5 -11.56 11.70 -3.49
C THR A 5 -10.21 12.28 -3.09
N LEU A 6 -10.24 13.43 -2.45
CA LEU A 6 -9.08 14.04 -1.79
C LEU A 6 -9.35 14.10 -0.29
N VAL A 7 -8.44 13.57 0.49
CA VAL A 7 -8.45 13.64 1.96
C VAL A 7 -7.21 14.41 2.40
N THR A 8 -7.40 15.47 3.16
CA THR A 8 -6.31 16.32 3.63
C THR A 8 -6.39 16.55 5.13
N ASN A 9 -5.22 16.74 5.76
CA ASN A 9 -5.10 17.18 7.16
C ASN A 9 -5.95 16.33 8.12
N SER A 10 -5.95 15.03 7.92
CA SER A 10 -6.84 14.12 8.63
C SER A 10 -6.07 13.13 9.49
N TYR A 11 -6.80 12.48 10.39
CA TYR A 11 -6.33 11.35 11.19
C TYR A 11 -7.25 10.15 10.92
N ILE A 12 -6.64 9.01 10.61
CA ILE A 12 -7.35 7.76 10.29
C ILE A 12 -6.77 6.65 11.14
N GLU A 13 -7.62 5.93 11.84
CA GLU A 13 -7.22 4.86 12.74
C GLU A 13 -8.00 3.57 12.47
N GLY A 14 -7.35 2.43 12.63
CA GLY A 14 -7.96 1.13 12.50
C GLY A 14 -6.95 0.00 12.66
N ASP A 15 -7.35 -1.23 12.38
CA ASP A 15 -6.48 -2.40 12.51
C ASP A 15 -6.29 -3.19 11.20
N VAL A 16 -7.36 -3.54 10.51
CA VAL A 16 -7.29 -4.37 9.28
C VAL A 16 -8.01 -3.68 8.12
N ASP A 17 -7.32 -3.57 6.98
CA ASP A 17 -7.90 -3.03 5.75
C ASP A 17 -8.60 -1.67 5.96
N ILE A 18 -7.90 -0.78 6.64
CA ILE A 18 -8.44 0.50 7.15
C ILE A 18 -9.02 1.34 6.01
N VAL A 19 -8.34 1.37 4.86
CA VAL A 19 -8.79 2.04 3.66
C VAL A 19 -8.93 1.01 2.55
N SER A 20 -10.15 0.78 2.09
CA SER A 20 -10.42 -0.23 1.07
C SER A 20 -11.35 0.30 -0.02
N GLY A 21 -11.34 -0.35 -1.18
CA GLY A 21 -12.26 -0.04 -2.28
C GLY A 21 -11.62 0.17 -3.64
N ARG A 22 -12.44 0.61 -4.60
CA ARG A 22 -12.08 0.76 -6.02
C ARG A 22 -11.89 2.21 -6.48
N GLY A 23 -12.12 3.17 -5.60
CA GLY A 23 -11.95 4.59 -5.91
C GLY A 23 -10.50 5.01 -6.10
N ALA A 24 -10.30 6.15 -6.74
CA ALA A 24 -9.02 6.84 -6.70
C ALA A 24 -9.05 7.83 -5.53
N VAL A 25 -8.11 7.70 -4.60
CA VAL A 25 -8.05 8.56 -3.41
C VAL A 25 -6.63 9.09 -3.24
N VAL A 26 -6.53 10.39 -3.01
CA VAL A 26 -5.29 11.03 -2.58
C VAL A 26 -5.44 11.40 -1.12
N PHE A 27 -4.48 10.96 -0.31
CA PHE A 27 -4.31 11.39 1.09
C PHE A 27 -3.10 12.30 1.15
N ASP A 28 -3.31 13.53 1.56
CA ASP A 28 -2.23 14.51 1.73
C ASP A 28 -2.23 15.01 3.18
N ASN A 29 -1.05 15.02 3.78
CA ASN A 29 -0.86 15.44 5.17
C ASN A 29 -1.83 14.75 6.14
N THR A 30 -1.89 13.43 6.07
CA THR A 30 -2.80 12.61 6.86
C THR A 30 -2.00 11.65 7.75
N ASP A 31 -2.46 11.47 8.99
CA ASP A 31 -1.92 10.49 9.93
C ASP A 31 -2.71 9.19 9.84
N PHE A 32 -2.02 8.10 9.57
CA PHE A 32 -2.58 6.74 9.63
C PHE A 32 -2.05 6.05 10.89
N ARG A 33 -2.96 5.60 11.75
CA ARG A 33 -2.62 4.87 12.97
C ARG A 33 -3.18 3.46 12.89
N VAL A 34 -2.28 2.47 12.90
CA VAL A 34 -2.67 1.07 13.07
C VAL A 34 -2.70 0.73 14.56
N VAL A 35 -3.85 0.33 15.04
CA VAL A 35 -4.04 -0.16 16.41
C VAL A 35 -4.26 -1.65 16.35
N ASN A 36 -3.20 -2.41 16.58
CA ASN A 36 -3.24 -3.87 16.57
C ASN A 36 -3.82 -4.41 17.87
N SER A 37 -5.13 -4.27 18.05
CA SER A 37 -5.81 -4.58 19.29
C SER A 37 -6.42 -5.99 19.35
N ARG A 38 -6.63 -6.63 18.20
CA ARG A 38 -7.34 -7.91 18.15
C ARG A 38 -6.44 -9.10 17.94
N THR A 39 -5.53 -9.01 16.98
CA THR A 39 -4.57 -10.07 16.70
C THR A 39 -3.22 -9.44 16.38
N GLN A 40 -2.16 -10.05 16.84
CA GLN A 40 -0.80 -9.61 16.50
C GLN A 40 -0.38 -10.05 15.08
N GLN A 41 -1.29 -10.61 14.29
CA GLN A 41 -0.96 -11.28 13.03
C GLN A 41 -1.44 -10.58 11.77
N GLU A 42 -2.44 -9.72 11.87
CA GLU A 42 -3.00 -9.03 10.72
C GLU A 42 -3.24 -7.56 11.03
N ALA A 43 -2.50 -6.70 10.37
CA ALA A 43 -2.64 -5.25 10.51
C ALA A 43 -2.22 -4.60 9.19
N TYR A 44 -3.19 -4.05 8.45
CA TYR A 44 -2.96 -3.48 7.13
C TYR A 44 -3.62 -2.11 7.04
N VAL A 45 -2.91 -1.14 6.43
CA VAL A 45 -3.50 0.18 6.18
C VAL A 45 -4.40 0.14 4.95
N PHE A 46 -3.85 -0.23 3.81
CA PHE A 46 -4.55 -0.17 2.53
C PHE A 46 -4.95 -1.55 2.02
N ALA A 47 -6.19 -1.64 1.54
CA ALA A 47 -6.71 -2.81 0.84
C ALA A 47 -7.40 -2.36 -0.46
N PRO A 48 -6.63 -1.94 -1.46
CA PRO A 48 -7.20 -1.49 -2.72
C PRO A 48 -7.78 -2.65 -3.52
N ALA A 49 -8.94 -2.39 -4.12
CA ALA A 49 -9.59 -3.28 -5.09
C ALA A 49 -9.65 -2.64 -6.48
N THR A 50 -8.63 -1.89 -6.84
CA THR A 50 -8.53 -1.20 -8.12
C THR A 50 -8.65 -2.19 -9.27
N LEU A 51 -9.45 -1.87 -10.26
CA LEU A 51 -9.54 -2.70 -11.48
C LEU A 51 -8.22 -2.65 -12.24
N SER A 52 -7.84 -3.77 -12.83
CA SER A 52 -6.56 -3.93 -13.52
C SER A 52 -6.37 -2.98 -14.71
N ASN A 53 -7.47 -2.55 -15.34
CA ASN A 53 -7.47 -1.60 -16.44
C ASN A 53 -7.60 -0.13 -16.01
N ILE A 54 -7.57 0.14 -14.71
CA ILE A 54 -7.62 1.50 -14.16
C ILE A 54 -6.25 1.91 -13.66
N TYR A 55 -5.77 3.08 -14.05
CA TYR A 55 -4.42 3.54 -13.75
C TYR A 55 -4.23 4.01 -12.30
N TYR A 56 -5.27 4.52 -11.66
CA TYR A 56 -5.13 5.19 -10.36
C TYR A 56 -5.93 4.50 -9.28
N GLY A 57 -5.25 4.15 -8.19
CA GLY A 57 -5.84 3.68 -6.95
C GLY A 57 -5.63 4.67 -5.82
N PHE A 58 -4.94 4.26 -4.77
CA PHE A 58 -4.65 5.11 -3.61
C PHE A 58 -3.26 5.73 -3.71
N LEU A 59 -3.16 6.99 -3.32
CA LEU A 59 -1.91 7.71 -3.17
C LEU A 59 -1.88 8.36 -1.78
N ALA A 60 -0.86 8.09 -1.00
CA ALA A 60 -0.56 8.83 0.22
C ALA A 60 0.74 9.63 0.02
N ILE A 61 0.67 10.93 0.26
CA ILE A 61 1.81 11.82 0.19
C ILE A 61 1.90 12.69 1.46
N ASN A 62 3.10 13.08 1.83
CA ASN A 62 3.34 13.97 2.99
C ASN A 62 2.62 13.49 4.26
N SER A 63 2.50 12.19 4.43
CA SER A 63 1.68 11.57 5.45
C SER A 63 2.55 10.82 6.47
N ARG A 64 1.93 10.37 7.56
CA ARG A 64 2.64 9.66 8.64
C ARG A 64 1.92 8.37 8.92
N PHE A 65 2.70 7.30 9.07
CA PHE A 65 2.21 5.96 9.35
C PHE A 65 2.79 5.50 10.68
N THR A 66 1.92 5.27 11.65
CA THR A 66 2.29 4.77 12.97
C THR A 66 1.53 3.50 13.28
N ALA A 67 2.16 2.59 14.02
CA ALA A 67 1.53 1.36 14.45
C ALA A 67 1.88 1.06 15.91
N SER A 68 0.94 0.49 16.63
CA SER A 68 1.21 -0.10 17.94
C SER A 68 1.73 -1.52 17.72
N GLY A 69 2.91 -1.84 18.21
CA GLY A 69 3.48 -3.19 18.09
C GLY A 69 4.85 -3.21 17.45
N ASP A 70 5.39 -4.39 17.27
CA ASP A 70 6.81 -4.64 17.03
C ASP A 70 7.08 -5.04 15.57
N GLY A 71 6.78 -4.17 14.63
CA GLY A 71 7.09 -4.39 13.21
C GLY A 71 6.21 -5.43 12.53
N VAL A 72 4.95 -5.57 12.96
CA VAL A 72 3.99 -6.54 12.41
C VAL A 72 3.02 -5.91 11.42
N ALA A 73 2.78 -4.60 11.50
CA ALA A 73 1.90 -3.91 10.58
C ALA A 73 2.49 -3.88 9.17
N GLN A 74 1.63 -3.99 8.17
CA GLN A 74 2.01 -3.86 6.78
C GLN A 74 1.26 -2.71 6.12
N LEU A 75 1.86 -2.12 5.11
CA LEU A 75 1.28 -0.96 4.44
C LEU A 75 0.02 -1.31 3.65
N GLY A 76 -0.06 -2.53 3.15
CA GLY A 76 -1.27 -2.96 2.48
C GLY A 76 -1.22 -4.32 1.81
N ARG A 77 -2.37 -4.69 1.26
CA ARG A 77 -2.57 -5.91 0.47
C ARG A 77 -3.64 -5.68 -0.59
N SER A 78 -3.49 -6.27 -1.77
CA SER A 78 -4.53 -6.18 -2.79
C SER A 78 -5.77 -6.96 -2.37
N LEU A 79 -6.92 -6.31 -2.42
CA LEU A 79 -8.21 -6.94 -2.21
C LEU A 79 -8.74 -7.43 -3.57
N ASP A 80 -8.26 -8.58 -3.98
CA ASP A 80 -8.52 -9.18 -5.29
C ASP A 80 -9.85 -9.95 -5.30
N VAL A 81 -10.93 -9.21 -5.29
CA VAL A 81 -12.30 -9.74 -5.22
C VAL A 81 -12.73 -10.48 -6.49
N ASP A 82 -12.05 -10.26 -7.59
CA ASP A 82 -12.26 -10.94 -8.86
C ASP A 82 -10.99 -10.91 -9.73
N SER A 83 -11.01 -11.63 -10.85
CA SER A 83 -9.88 -11.73 -11.78
C SER A 83 -9.49 -10.41 -12.47
N ASN A 84 -10.35 -9.41 -12.39
CA ASN A 84 -10.10 -8.09 -12.99
C ASN A 84 -9.53 -7.09 -11.98
N THR A 85 -9.27 -7.53 -10.77
CA THR A 85 -8.75 -6.67 -9.70
C THR A 85 -7.23 -6.77 -9.61
N ASN A 86 -6.57 -5.62 -9.57
CA ASN A 86 -5.17 -5.50 -9.23
C ASN A 86 -4.94 -4.20 -8.46
N GLY A 87 -5.02 -4.29 -7.14
CA GLY A 87 -4.99 -3.13 -6.25
C GLY A 87 -3.75 -2.27 -6.41
N GLN A 88 -3.96 -0.95 -6.44
CA GLN A 88 -2.87 0.00 -6.56
C GLN A 88 -2.80 0.92 -5.34
N VAL A 89 -1.61 1.01 -4.76
CA VAL A 89 -1.25 1.99 -3.73
C VAL A 89 0.16 2.52 -3.98
N VAL A 90 0.31 3.81 -3.89
CA VAL A 90 1.62 4.46 -3.79
C VAL A 90 1.68 5.24 -2.49
N ILE A 91 2.73 5.05 -1.72
CA ILE A 91 3.06 5.85 -0.54
C ILE A 91 4.39 6.54 -0.82
N ARG A 92 4.39 7.87 -0.83
CA ARG A 92 5.61 8.62 -1.12
C ARG A 92 5.76 9.85 -0.23
N ASP A 93 6.99 10.29 -0.09
CA ASP A 93 7.34 11.52 0.65
C ASP A 93 6.74 11.53 2.06
N SER A 94 6.70 10.37 2.71
CA SER A 94 5.99 10.15 3.96
C SER A 94 6.93 9.58 5.03
N VAL A 95 6.44 9.49 6.26
CA VAL A 95 7.17 8.92 7.39
C VAL A 95 6.50 7.63 7.82
N ILE A 96 7.28 6.55 7.94
CA ILE A 96 6.79 5.24 8.39
C ILE A 96 7.61 4.84 9.62
N ASN A 97 6.93 4.55 10.73
CA ASN A 97 7.61 4.24 11.98
C ASN A 97 7.99 2.75 12.12
N GLU A 98 8.64 2.41 13.22
CA GLU A 98 9.17 1.08 13.51
C GLU A 98 8.10 0.00 13.69
N GLY A 99 6.84 0.35 13.90
CA GLY A 99 5.74 -0.61 14.01
C GLY A 99 5.40 -1.33 12.72
N PHE A 100 5.95 -0.87 11.59
CA PHE A 100 5.75 -1.47 10.28
C PHE A 100 6.86 -2.45 9.91
N ASN A 101 6.48 -3.53 9.23
CA ASN A 101 7.40 -4.54 8.75
C ASN A 101 8.17 -4.05 7.53
N MET A 102 9.37 -3.51 7.75
CA MET A 102 10.21 -3.00 6.67
C MET A 102 10.67 -4.10 5.70
N ALA A 103 10.86 -5.32 6.17
CA ALA A 103 11.31 -6.44 5.34
C ALA A 103 10.24 -6.93 4.37
N LYS A 104 8.97 -6.85 4.79
CA LYS A 104 7.81 -7.24 3.97
C LYS A 104 6.68 -6.21 4.16
N PRO A 105 6.80 -5.01 3.58
CA PRO A 105 5.81 -3.95 3.80
C PRO A 105 4.45 -4.23 3.15
N TRP A 106 4.41 -5.05 2.11
CA TRP A 106 3.20 -5.41 1.39
C TRP A 106 2.92 -6.91 1.55
N ALA A 107 1.68 -7.25 1.84
CA ALA A 107 1.25 -8.63 1.99
C ALA A 107 0.78 -9.25 0.67
N ASP A 108 0.69 -10.57 0.64
CA ASP A 108 0.08 -11.29 -0.45
C ASP A 108 -1.39 -10.88 -0.63
N SER A 109 -1.91 -10.99 -1.84
CA SER A 109 -3.31 -10.64 -2.11
C SER A 109 -4.27 -11.49 -1.28
N VAL A 110 -5.46 -10.95 -0.99
CA VAL A 110 -6.37 -11.54 0.00
C VAL A 110 -6.93 -12.89 -0.45
N ILE A 111 -7.42 -12.99 -1.67
CA ILE A 111 -8.15 -14.17 -2.16
C ILE A 111 -7.24 -15.11 -2.95
N ALA A 112 -6.65 -14.64 -4.01
CA ALA A 112 -5.80 -15.46 -4.89
C ALA A 112 -4.45 -15.81 -4.25
N LYS A 113 -4.11 -15.17 -3.11
CA LYS A 113 -2.81 -15.34 -2.44
C LYS A 113 -1.62 -15.10 -3.37
N ARG A 114 -1.82 -14.22 -4.34
CA ARG A 114 -0.76 -13.81 -5.24
C ARG A 114 0.37 -13.18 -4.43
N PRO A 115 1.58 -13.76 -4.50
CA PRO A 115 2.68 -13.26 -3.70
C PRO A 115 3.09 -11.87 -4.15
N PHE A 116 3.47 -11.06 -3.19
CA PHE A 116 4.07 -9.77 -3.47
C PHE A 116 5.58 -9.97 -3.67
N ALA A 117 6.01 -9.97 -4.90
CA ALA A 117 7.41 -10.21 -5.23
C ALA A 117 8.30 -9.07 -4.71
N GLY A 118 9.24 -9.40 -3.85
CA GLY A 118 10.36 -8.56 -3.49
C GLY A 118 10.10 -7.31 -2.67
N ASN A 119 8.88 -7.01 -2.27
CA ASN A 119 8.53 -5.84 -1.44
C ASN A 119 8.74 -4.46 -2.05
N THR A 120 9.20 -4.37 -3.24
CA THR A 120 9.42 -3.08 -3.89
C THR A 120 8.22 -2.69 -4.74
N GLY A 121 7.30 -3.62 -4.90
CA GLY A 121 6.03 -3.42 -5.58
C GLY A 121 6.13 -3.21 -7.06
N ALA A 122 7.31 -3.02 -7.58
CA ALA A 122 7.45 -2.59 -8.94
C ALA A 122 8.60 -3.27 -9.71
N GLU A 123 9.30 -4.21 -9.08
CA GLU A 123 10.35 -4.96 -9.78
C GLU A 123 9.79 -6.23 -10.39
N ASP A 124 10.13 -6.48 -11.63
CA ASP A 124 9.91 -7.76 -12.28
C ASP A 124 11.00 -8.78 -11.88
N ASP A 125 10.90 -9.99 -12.41
CA ASP A 125 11.86 -11.06 -12.18
C ASP A 125 13.29 -10.78 -12.68
N LYS A 126 13.48 -9.67 -13.40
CA LYS A 126 14.77 -9.18 -13.88
C LYS A 126 15.31 -8.02 -13.06
N GLY A 127 14.61 -7.64 -11.99
CA GLY A 127 14.97 -6.48 -11.18
C GLY A 127 14.63 -5.15 -11.84
N GLU A 128 13.84 -5.14 -12.90
CA GLU A 128 13.38 -3.91 -13.53
C GLU A 128 12.08 -3.41 -12.91
N ILE A 129 12.04 -2.12 -12.63
CA ILE A 129 10.84 -1.51 -12.09
C ILE A 129 9.75 -1.48 -13.14
N GLN A 130 8.66 -2.17 -12.84
CA GLN A 130 7.54 -2.32 -13.74
C GLN A 130 6.51 -1.21 -13.53
N ARG A 131 6.13 -0.53 -14.61
CA ARG A 131 5.16 0.57 -14.58
C ARG A 131 3.94 0.38 -15.43
N ASN A 132 3.82 -0.76 -16.01
CA ASN A 132 2.60 -1.06 -16.72
C ASN A 132 1.46 -1.28 -15.72
N LEU A 133 0.79 -0.20 -15.38
CA LEU A 133 -0.33 -0.23 -14.45
C LEU A 133 -1.53 -1.05 -14.94
N ASN A 134 -1.48 -1.54 -16.15
CA ASN A 134 -2.49 -2.42 -16.72
C ASN A 134 -2.08 -3.90 -16.69
N ASP A 135 -0.85 -4.20 -16.33
CA ASP A 135 -0.39 -5.58 -16.27
C ASP A 135 -0.85 -6.24 -14.98
N THR A 136 -1.75 -7.20 -15.09
CA THR A 136 -2.30 -7.93 -13.95
C THR A 136 -1.33 -8.93 -13.32
N ASN A 137 -0.21 -9.20 -13.97
CA ASN A 137 0.82 -10.10 -13.43
C ASN A 137 1.74 -9.41 -12.44
N PHE A 138 1.74 -8.08 -12.39
CA PHE A 138 2.58 -7.31 -11.50
C PHE A 138 1.78 -6.67 -10.38
N ASN A 139 2.39 -6.61 -9.21
CA ASN A 139 1.85 -5.85 -8.10
C ASN A 139 2.02 -4.35 -8.37
N ARG A 140 1.01 -3.56 -8.02
CA ARG A 140 0.97 -2.12 -8.23
C ARG A 140 1.00 -1.35 -6.91
N MET A 141 1.69 -1.89 -5.93
CA MET A 141 1.84 -1.28 -4.61
C MET A 141 3.31 -1.04 -4.34
N TRP A 142 3.69 0.19 -4.05
CA TRP A 142 5.06 0.54 -3.71
C TRP A 142 5.18 1.80 -2.87
N GLU A 143 6.32 1.94 -2.25
CA GLU A 143 6.71 3.14 -1.54
C GLU A 143 7.87 3.85 -2.26
N TYR A 144 7.90 5.18 -2.16
CA TYR A 144 8.94 5.98 -2.77
C TYR A 144 9.30 7.17 -1.89
N ASN A 145 10.60 7.41 -1.73
CA ASN A 145 11.14 8.55 -1.00
C ASN A 145 10.54 8.73 0.41
N ASN A 146 10.26 7.62 1.08
CA ASN A 146 9.80 7.63 2.47
C ASN A 146 10.99 7.61 3.42
N ARG A 147 10.77 8.04 4.65
CA ARG A 147 11.76 8.04 5.73
C ARG A 147 11.17 7.42 6.99
N GLY A 148 12.03 7.19 7.98
CA GLY A 148 11.67 6.52 9.21
C GLY A 148 12.11 5.07 9.23
N ILE A 149 12.14 4.46 10.42
CA ILE A 149 12.70 3.12 10.64
C ILE A 149 11.88 2.03 9.93
N GLY A 150 10.58 2.25 9.77
CA GLY A 150 9.68 1.32 9.09
C GLY A 150 9.65 1.46 7.56
N SER A 151 10.35 2.44 7.01
CA SER A 151 10.39 2.64 5.57
C SER A 151 11.49 1.81 4.90
N LYS A 152 11.24 1.40 3.67
CA LYS A 152 12.23 0.72 2.83
C LYS A 152 12.79 1.70 1.80
N VAL A 153 14.11 1.69 1.66
CA VAL A 153 14.74 2.44 0.56
C VAL A 153 14.51 1.67 -0.74
N VAL A 154 13.84 2.29 -1.67
CA VAL A 154 13.56 1.73 -3.00
C VAL A 154 13.98 2.72 -4.08
N ALA A 155 14.33 2.20 -5.24
CA ALA A 155 14.63 3.05 -6.38
C ALA A 155 13.39 3.81 -6.84
N GLU A 156 13.60 4.99 -7.40
CA GLU A 156 12.50 5.73 -8.02
C GLU A 156 11.93 4.91 -9.17
N PRO A 157 10.62 4.71 -9.21
CA PRO A 157 10.01 4.03 -10.32
C PRO A 157 10.36 4.72 -11.65
N LYS A 158 10.75 3.98 -12.67
CA LYS A 158 11.00 4.54 -14.01
C LYS A 158 9.73 5.16 -14.59
N GLN A 159 9.88 6.30 -15.21
CA GLN A 159 8.78 6.96 -15.92
C GLN A 159 8.61 6.43 -17.32
#